data_68c11b0212340a92009277a71bdd921a
#
_entry.id   68c11b0212340a92009277a71bdd921a
#
_cell.length_a   1.000
_cell.length_b   1.000
_cell.length_c   1.000
_cell.angle_alpha   90.00
_cell.angle_beta   90.00
_cell.angle_gamma   90.00
#
_symmetry.space_group_name_H-M   'P 1'
#
loop_
_entity.id
_entity.type
_entity.pdbx_description
1 polymer ?
#
loop_
_entity_poly.entity_id
_entity_poly.type
_entity_poly.pdbx_seq_one_letter_code
_entity_poly.pdbx_strand_id
1 'polypeptide(L)'
;MRTRYSPVTMREEEVAMTLDQLHEFASGWLRRSLRAVVHAVLKDHALHMELSSQGGGRRLFGLLPATDGVPHDLQASKLKVRAKAILDELGVLGGDAPPVLLQSLHLLTSRRINWPRNALYKSERDALHMEHAGGASSISATSPRVLTVGLLITRTLLHRLLLQPREAMLAPKTTPRGMANLRMLAAMLYVLGCAVPLVPLRPEVRGKKLADALKQDPEATTAFKGELERLEENGLPLLQGWVWEAAALLGQWTQTVLRAARNAARDVAQDPLA
;
A
#
# COMPACT_ATOMS: atom_id res chain seq x y z
N MET A 1 -12.95 21.51 -37.24
CA MET A 1 -12.57 20.08 -37.27
C MET A 1 -11.98 19.72 -35.92
N ARG A 2 -12.69 18.96 -35.07
CA ARG A 2 -12.15 18.42 -33.81
C ARG A 2 -11.41 17.15 -34.16
N THR A 3 -10.09 17.18 -34.18
CA THR A 3 -9.26 15.96 -34.26
C THR A 3 -9.59 15.10 -33.02
N ARG A 4 -10.31 14.01 -33.24
CA ARG A 4 -10.50 12.96 -32.22
C ARG A 4 -9.14 12.29 -32.03
N TYR A 5 -8.39 12.73 -31.02
CA TYR A 5 -7.25 11.96 -30.54
C TYR A 5 -7.78 10.61 -30.06
N SER A 6 -7.54 9.57 -30.82
CA SER A 6 -7.71 8.20 -30.36
C SER A 6 -6.73 8.01 -29.18
N PRO A 7 -7.16 7.63 -27.99
CA PRO A 7 -6.25 7.43 -26.89
C PRO A 7 -5.25 6.33 -27.28
N VAL A 8 -3.97 6.68 -27.37
CA VAL A 8 -2.92 5.72 -27.67
C VAL A 8 -2.91 4.68 -26.56
N THR A 9 -3.21 3.42 -26.91
CA THR A 9 -3.15 2.30 -25.98
C THR A 9 -1.71 1.86 -25.83
N MET A 10 -1.19 1.82 -24.60
CA MET A 10 0.15 1.29 -24.34
C MET A 10 0.18 -0.21 -24.58
N ARG A 11 1.24 -0.71 -25.20
CA ARG A 11 1.50 -2.15 -25.40
C ARG A 11 1.96 -2.78 -24.08
N GLU A 12 1.80 -4.10 -23.95
CA GLU A 12 2.21 -4.83 -22.74
C GLU A 12 3.69 -4.64 -22.39
N GLU A 13 4.56 -4.60 -23.40
CA GLU A 13 6.00 -4.37 -23.20
C GLU A 13 6.31 -2.96 -22.69
N GLU A 14 5.63 -1.94 -23.20
CA GLU A 14 5.74 -0.55 -22.73
C GLU A 14 5.24 -0.42 -21.29
N VAL A 15 4.16 -1.13 -20.96
CA VAL A 15 3.63 -1.17 -19.59
C VAL A 15 4.62 -1.83 -18.65
N ALA A 16 5.20 -2.98 -19.04
CA ALA A 16 6.19 -3.68 -18.23
C ALA A 16 7.42 -2.80 -17.95
N MET A 17 7.98 -2.17 -18.98
CA MET A 17 9.10 -1.23 -18.83
C MET A 17 8.75 -0.05 -17.92
N THR A 18 7.56 0.53 -18.09
CA THR A 18 7.11 1.67 -17.28
C THR A 18 6.91 1.26 -15.81
N LEU A 19 6.41 0.05 -15.56
CA LEU A 19 6.28 -0.51 -14.21
C LEU A 19 7.63 -0.73 -13.54
N ASP A 20 8.61 -1.27 -14.28
CA ASP A 20 9.96 -1.51 -13.75
C ASP A 20 10.64 -0.18 -13.37
N GLN A 21 10.57 0.81 -14.24
CA GLN A 21 11.04 2.17 -13.95
C GLN A 21 10.34 2.78 -12.73
N LEU A 22 9.01 2.70 -12.68
CA LEU A 22 8.24 3.20 -11.54
C LEU A 22 8.71 2.56 -10.24
N HIS A 23 8.85 1.23 -10.22
CA HIS A 23 9.25 0.51 -9.01
C HIS A 23 10.69 0.78 -8.59
N GLU A 24 11.60 0.97 -9.54
CA GLU A 24 12.99 1.33 -9.25
C GLU A 24 13.09 2.71 -8.60
N PHE A 25 12.52 3.73 -9.25
CA PHE A 25 12.53 5.10 -8.74
C PHE A 25 11.74 5.25 -7.44
N ALA A 26 10.58 4.58 -7.33
CA ALA A 26 9.79 4.57 -6.09
C ALA A 26 10.54 3.90 -4.95
N SER A 27 11.23 2.78 -5.21
CA SER A 27 12.04 2.10 -4.19
C SER A 27 13.19 2.99 -3.69
N GLY A 28 13.90 3.66 -4.59
CA GLY A 28 14.96 4.60 -4.24
C GLY A 28 14.47 5.80 -3.42
N TRP A 29 13.34 6.34 -3.82
CA TRP A 29 12.67 7.47 -3.17
C TRP A 29 12.18 7.12 -1.77
N LEU A 30 11.36 6.07 -1.63
CA LEU A 30 10.80 5.62 -0.36
C LEU A 30 11.88 5.11 0.60
N ARG A 31 12.89 4.39 0.11
CA ARG A 31 13.95 3.81 0.93
C ARG A 31 14.67 4.84 1.78
N ARG A 32 14.98 6.02 1.23
CA ARG A 32 15.76 7.05 1.93
C ARG A 32 15.04 7.52 3.20
N SER A 33 13.75 7.80 3.11
CA SER A 33 12.98 8.31 4.24
C SER A 33 12.56 7.20 5.21
N LEU A 34 12.25 6.02 4.71
CA LEU A 34 11.74 4.93 5.56
C LEU A 34 12.82 4.17 6.32
N ARG A 35 14.11 4.40 6.00
CA ARG A 35 15.21 3.66 6.63
C ARG A 35 15.20 3.74 8.15
N ALA A 36 15.00 4.93 8.71
CA ALA A 36 14.97 5.14 10.15
C ALA A 36 13.79 4.40 10.82
N VAL A 37 12.59 4.47 10.22
CA VAL A 37 11.40 3.80 10.74
C VAL A 37 11.57 2.29 10.68
N VAL A 38 12.07 1.74 9.57
CA VAL A 38 12.31 0.29 9.43
C VAL A 38 13.32 -0.19 10.47
N HIS A 39 14.42 0.54 10.68
CA HIS A 39 15.39 0.20 11.73
C HIS A 39 14.77 0.23 13.13
N ALA A 40 13.90 1.20 13.42
CA ALA A 40 13.20 1.28 14.69
C ALA A 40 12.26 0.06 14.91
N VAL A 41 11.57 -0.39 13.87
CA VAL A 41 10.71 -1.59 13.93
C VAL A 41 11.55 -2.86 14.14
N LEU A 42 12.67 -3.00 13.42
CA LEU A 42 13.53 -4.17 13.53
C LEU A 42 14.20 -4.31 14.91
N LYS A 43 14.46 -3.18 15.58
CA LYS A 43 15.08 -3.12 16.91
C LYS A 43 14.05 -3.06 18.06
N ASP A 44 12.76 -2.99 17.75
CA ASP A 44 11.74 -2.86 18.78
C ASP A 44 11.50 -4.20 19.49
N HIS A 45 12.17 -4.37 20.62
CA HIS A 45 12.03 -5.54 21.47
C HIS A 45 10.68 -5.60 22.21
N ALA A 46 9.95 -4.51 22.25
CA ALA A 46 8.64 -4.44 22.91
C ALA A 46 7.46 -4.76 21.95
N LEU A 47 7.73 -4.83 20.63
CA LEU A 47 6.83 -5.39 19.64
C LEU A 47 7.04 -6.90 19.59
N HIS A 48 6.23 -7.67 20.31
CA HIS A 48 6.23 -9.12 20.29
C HIS A 48 5.14 -9.62 19.35
N MET A 49 5.46 -9.76 18.09
CA MET A 49 4.58 -10.35 17.09
C MET A 49 4.94 -11.81 16.81
N GLU A 50 5.63 -12.48 17.72
CA GLU A 50 6.03 -13.87 17.54
C GLU A 50 4.83 -14.82 17.56
N LEU A 51 4.79 -15.65 16.51
CA LEU A 51 4.02 -16.86 16.46
C LEU A 51 4.70 -17.89 17.40
N SER A 52 4.17 -18.09 18.58
CA SER A 52 4.54 -19.24 19.37
C SER A 52 4.22 -20.52 18.58
N SER A 53 5.24 -21.36 18.35
CA SER A 53 5.11 -22.60 17.58
C SER A 53 4.62 -23.80 18.39
N GLN A 54 4.19 -23.64 19.64
CA GLN A 54 3.80 -24.75 20.51
C GLN A 54 2.29 -24.89 20.66
N GLY A 55 1.79 -26.05 20.27
CA GLY A 55 0.43 -26.57 20.57
C GLY A 55 -0.58 -26.39 19.47
N GLY A 56 -1.13 -27.47 18.95
CA GLY A 56 -2.08 -27.61 17.84
C GLY A 56 -3.49 -27.05 18.07
N GLY A 57 -3.62 -25.87 18.68
CA GLY A 57 -4.86 -25.12 18.75
C GLY A 57 -4.78 -23.88 17.86
N ARG A 58 -5.88 -23.48 17.25
CA ARG A 58 -6.03 -22.18 16.58
C ARG A 58 -5.52 -21.10 17.52
N ARG A 59 -4.37 -20.51 17.19
CA ARG A 59 -3.77 -19.51 18.04
C ARG A 59 -4.37 -18.17 17.71
N LEU A 60 -5.10 -17.70 18.66
CA LEU A 60 -5.41 -16.31 18.86
C LEU A 60 -4.13 -15.51 18.71
N PHE A 61 -4.21 -14.46 17.90
CA PHE A 61 -3.24 -13.40 17.70
C PHE A 61 -1.96 -13.66 18.48
N GLY A 62 -0.83 -13.77 17.82
CA GLY A 62 0.47 -14.00 18.42
C GLY A 62 0.91 -13.05 19.52
N LEU A 63 -0.03 -12.51 20.22
CA LEU A 63 0.06 -12.03 21.57
C LEU A 63 0.21 -13.30 22.37
N LEU A 64 1.45 -13.72 22.53
CA LEU A 64 1.78 -14.64 23.58
C LEU A 64 0.99 -14.20 24.81
N PRO A 65 0.24 -15.13 25.48
CA PRO A 65 -0.19 -14.81 26.81
C PRO A 65 1.07 -14.35 27.49
N ALA A 66 1.07 -13.13 27.86
CA ALA A 66 2.02 -12.38 28.61
C ALA A 66 3.15 -13.20 29.28
N THR A 67 3.97 -13.93 28.53
CA THR A 67 5.29 -14.27 29.05
C THR A 67 6.05 -12.99 29.39
N ASP A 68 5.66 -11.87 28.77
CA ASP A 68 6.22 -10.56 29.07
C ASP A 68 5.18 -9.56 29.61
N GLY A 69 3.95 -10.00 29.94
CA GLY A 69 2.96 -9.14 30.60
C GLY A 69 2.43 -7.94 29.84
N VAL A 70 2.63 -7.88 28.51
CA VAL A 70 2.22 -6.72 27.71
C VAL A 70 0.78 -6.87 27.22
N PRO A 71 -0.17 -6.02 27.67
CA PRO A 71 -1.58 -6.08 27.27
C PRO A 71 -1.78 -5.95 25.75
N HIS A 72 -2.85 -6.58 25.23
CA HIS A 72 -3.25 -6.50 23.81
C HIS A 72 -3.37 -5.07 23.31
N ASP A 73 -3.97 -4.19 24.09
CA ASP A 73 -4.17 -2.77 23.76
C ASP A 73 -2.84 -2.04 23.56
N LEU A 74 -1.83 -2.42 24.35
CA LEU A 74 -0.51 -1.81 24.24
C LEU A 74 0.21 -2.26 22.95
N GLN A 75 0.04 -3.51 22.52
CA GLN A 75 0.59 -4.00 21.25
C GLN A 75 -0.11 -3.34 20.06
N ALA A 76 -1.43 -3.22 20.08
CA ALA A 76 -2.19 -2.50 19.08
C ALA A 76 -1.75 -1.01 19.01
N SER A 77 -1.56 -0.38 20.18
CA SER A 77 -1.07 1.00 20.26
C SER A 77 0.32 1.17 19.67
N LYS A 78 1.24 0.23 19.91
CA LYS A 78 2.58 0.26 19.33
C LYS A 78 2.56 0.06 17.83
N LEU A 79 1.77 -0.88 17.33
CA LEU A 79 1.59 -1.10 15.89
C LEU A 79 1.07 0.17 15.20
N LYS A 80 0.08 0.82 15.80
CA LYS A 80 -0.49 2.11 15.38
C LYS A 80 0.59 3.20 15.30
N VAL A 81 1.43 3.34 16.34
CA VAL A 81 2.53 4.32 16.36
C VAL A 81 3.53 4.06 15.22
N ARG A 82 3.89 2.80 14.96
CA ARG A 82 4.83 2.45 13.89
C ARG A 82 4.22 2.66 12.49
N ALA A 83 2.96 2.28 12.30
CA ALA A 83 2.26 2.55 11.04
C ALA A 83 2.10 4.05 10.82
N LYS A 84 1.75 4.82 11.88
CA LYS A 84 1.67 6.28 11.80
C LYS A 84 2.98 6.90 11.39
N ALA A 85 4.12 6.46 11.95
CA ALA A 85 5.43 6.98 11.57
C ALA A 85 5.71 6.80 10.07
N ILE A 86 5.30 5.68 9.46
CA ILE A 86 5.40 5.51 8.01
C ILE A 86 4.49 6.48 7.26
N LEU A 87 3.26 6.69 7.72
CA LEU A 87 2.34 7.63 7.08
C LEU A 87 2.85 9.09 7.17
N ASP A 88 3.44 9.46 8.30
CA ASP A 88 4.04 10.77 8.51
C ASP A 88 5.21 10.99 7.53
N GLU A 89 6.11 10.01 7.37
CA GLU A 89 7.18 10.05 6.38
C GLU A 89 6.66 10.13 4.94
N LEU A 90 5.63 9.36 4.59
CA LEU A 90 4.97 9.47 3.29
C LEU A 90 4.38 10.87 3.08
N GLY A 91 3.78 11.45 4.11
CA GLY A 91 3.25 12.82 4.08
C GLY A 91 4.31 13.86 3.72
N VAL A 92 5.49 13.76 4.33
CA VAL A 92 6.64 14.63 4.02
C VAL A 92 7.13 14.43 2.59
N LEU A 93 7.18 13.17 2.12
CA LEU A 93 7.67 12.84 0.78
C LEU A 93 6.73 13.26 -0.36
N GLY A 94 5.45 13.47 -0.08
CA GLY A 94 4.43 13.63 -1.13
C GLY A 94 4.68 14.75 -2.14
N GLY A 95 5.49 15.77 -1.79
CA GLY A 95 5.86 16.88 -2.67
C GLY A 95 7.13 16.67 -3.49
N ASP A 96 8.02 15.75 -3.06
CA ASP A 96 9.39 15.61 -3.57
C ASP A 96 9.60 14.32 -4.38
N ALA A 97 8.54 13.84 -5.03
CA ALA A 97 8.64 12.63 -5.86
C ALA A 97 9.49 12.91 -7.12
N PRO A 98 10.38 11.96 -7.50
CA PRO A 98 11.22 12.12 -8.69
C PRO A 98 10.40 12.34 -9.96
N PRO A 99 10.81 13.23 -10.89
CA PRO A 99 10.06 13.50 -12.11
C PRO A 99 9.77 12.24 -12.95
N VAL A 100 10.73 11.33 -13.06
CA VAL A 100 10.56 10.07 -13.79
C VAL A 100 9.48 9.19 -13.15
N LEU A 101 9.42 9.13 -11.81
CA LEU A 101 8.36 8.43 -11.09
C LEU A 101 7.00 9.06 -11.39
N LEU A 102 6.90 10.39 -11.35
CA LEU A 102 5.67 11.12 -11.61
C LEU A 102 5.19 10.92 -13.06
N GLN A 103 6.09 10.94 -14.02
CA GLN A 103 5.78 10.68 -15.43
C GLN A 103 5.29 9.23 -15.64
N SER A 104 6.01 8.24 -15.08
CA SER A 104 5.61 6.83 -15.14
C SER A 104 4.22 6.63 -14.51
N LEU A 105 3.99 7.22 -13.36
CA LEU A 105 2.69 7.15 -12.68
C LEU A 105 1.57 7.82 -13.51
N HIS A 106 1.86 8.98 -14.12
CA HIS A 106 0.91 9.64 -15.01
C HIS A 106 0.54 8.76 -16.20
N LEU A 107 1.52 8.16 -16.87
CA LEU A 107 1.29 7.25 -17.99
C LEU A 107 0.38 6.09 -17.60
N LEU A 108 0.67 5.44 -16.46
CA LEU A 108 -0.07 4.28 -15.97
C LEU A 108 -1.49 4.62 -15.45
N THR A 109 -1.74 5.88 -15.05
CA THR A 109 -3.03 6.27 -14.48
C THR A 109 -3.94 7.04 -15.45
N SER A 110 -3.41 7.54 -16.57
CA SER A 110 -4.15 8.41 -17.51
C SER A 110 -4.45 7.79 -18.86
N ARG A 111 -3.82 6.67 -19.22
CA ARG A 111 -3.96 6.02 -20.52
C ARG A 111 -4.78 4.73 -20.44
N ARG A 112 -5.40 4.34 -21.56
CA ARG A 112 -5.90 2.98 -21.72
C ARG A 112 -4.70 2.05 -21.82
N ILE A 113 -4.65 1.03 -20.96
CA ILE A 113 -3.52 0.14 -20.83
C ILE A 113 -3.99 -1.30 -20.98
N ASN A 114 -3.28 -2.06 -21.81
CA ASN A 114 -3.38 -3.50 -21.82
C ASN A 114 -2.42 -4.04 -20.75
N TRP A 115 -2.97 -4.27 -19.55
CA TRP A 115 -2.19 -4.77 -18.44
C TRP A 115 -1.72 -6.21 -18.67
N PRO A 116 -0.43 -6.52 -18.52
CA PRO A 116 0.04 -7.89 -18.46
C PRO A 116 -0.75 -8.70 -17.41
N ARG A 117 -1.01 -9.99 -17.68
CA ARG A 117 -1.88 -10.79 -16.81
C ARG A 117 -1.55 -10.75 -15.33
N ASN A 118 -0.26 -10.66 -14.99
CA ASN A 118 0.24 -10.66 -13.61
C ASN A 118 0.68 -9.28 -13.13
N ALA A 119 0.41 -8.21 -13.88
CA ALA A 119 0.85 -6.87 -13.53
C ALA A 119 0.00 -6.22 -12.44
N LEU A 120 -1.26 -6.63 -12.30
CA LEU A 120 -2.19 -6.08 -11.33
C LEU A 120 -2.80 -7.17 -10.47
N TYR A 121 -3.04 -6.87 -9.20
CA TYR A 121 -3.86 -7.70 -8.33
C TYR A 121 -5.33 -7.69 -8.78
N LYS A 122 -6.09 -8.69 -8.34
CA LYS A 122 -7.51 -8.78 -8.70
C LYS A 122 -8.29 -7.54 -8.30
N SER A 123 -8.07 -7.03 -7.09
CA SER A 123 -8.70 -5.80 -6.59
C SER A 123 -8.41 -4.56 -7.45
N GLU A 124 -7.19 -4.45 -7.98
CA GLU A 124 -6.79 -3.37 -8.88
C GLU A 124 -7.47 -3.52 -10.24
N ARG A 125 -7.52 -4.75 -10.77
CA ARG A 125 -8.21 -5.06 -12.04
C ARG A 125 -9.71 -4.78 -11.95
N ASP A 126 -10.34 -5.25 -10.87
CA ASP A 126 -11.78 -5.04 -10.66
C ASP A 126 -12.12 -3.54 -10.57
N ALA A 127 -11.27 -2.74 -9.90
CA ALA A 127 -11.42 -1.30 -9.84
C ALA A 127 -11.31 -0.64 -11.22
N LEU A 128 -10.39 -1.09 -12.07
CA LEU A 128 -10.24 -0.60 -13.45
C LEU A 128 -11.38 -1.03 -14.36
N HIS A 129 -11.89 -2.26 -14.21
CA HIS A 129 -13.02 -2.76 -15.01
C HIS A 129 -14.34 -2.03 -14.70
N MET A 130 -14.57 -1.62 -13.46
CA MET A 130 -15.76 -0.85 -13.09
C MET A 130 -15.80 0.53 -13.76
N GLU A 131 -14.67 1.13 -14.09
CA GLU A 131 -14.60 2.36 -14.89
C GLU A 131 -15.15 2.19 -16.31
N HIS A 132 -14.92 1.03 -16.93
CA HIS A 132 -15.30 0.76 -18.31
C HIS A 132 -16.78 0.37 -18.46
N ALA A 133 -17.42 -0.08 -17.38
CA ALA A 133 -18.81 -0.52 -17.38
C ALA A 133 -19.86 0.62 -17.38
N GLY A 134 -19.42 1.89 -17.47
CA GLY A 134 -20.31 3.04 -17.73
C GLY A 134 -21.31 3.39 -16.62
N GLY A 135 -21.17 2.81 -15.44
CA GLY A 135 -21.97 3.22 -14.28
C GLY A 135 -21.49 4.57 -13.75
N ALA A 136 -22.33 5.59 -13.89
CA ALA A 136 -22.08 6.97 -13.41
C ALA A 136 -22.01 7.10 -11.88
N SER A 137 -21.51 6.10 -11.17
CA SER A 137 -21.32 6.15 -9.73
C SER A 137 -19.89 6.61 -9.42
N SER A 138 -19.73 7.28 -8.30
CA SER A 138 -18.54 7.93 -7.74
C SER A 138 -17.21 7.13 -7.75
N ILE A 139 -17.17 5.96 -8.36
CA ILE A 139 -16.07 5.02 -8.45
C ILE A 139 -15.03 5.43 -9.51
N SER A 140 -15.45 6.16 -10.55
CA SER A 140 -14.58 6.67 -11.62
C SER A 140 -13.41 7.54 -11.09
N ALA A 141 -13.64 8.30 -10.00
CA ALA A 141 -12.60 9.09 -9.36
C ALA A 141 -11.69 8.27 -8.42
N THR A 142 -12.04 7.02 -8.14
CA THR A 142 -11.34 6.15 -7.18
C THR A 142 -10.27 5.28 -7.84
N SER A 143 -10.43 4.95 -9.11
CA SER A 143 -9.58 4.01 -9.81
C SER A 143 -8.09 4.43 -9.89
N PRO A 144 -7.72 5.68 -10.27
CA PRO A 144 -6.32 6.12 -10.24
C PRO A 144 -5.73 6.09 -8.83
N ARG A 145 -6.55 6.34 -7.79
CA ARG A 145 -6.11 6.26 -6.39
C ARG A 145 -5.82 4.83 -5.98
N VAL A 146 -6.71 3.89 -6.30
CA VAL A 146 -6.54 2.46 -6.02
C VAL A 146 -5.30 1.94 -6.71
N LEU A 147 -5.11 2.26 -7.99
CA LEU A 147 -3.94 1.87 -8.76
C LEU A 147 -2.65 2.45 -8.15
N THR A 148 -2.64 3.72 -7.76
CA THR A 148 -1.49 4.36 -7.13
C THR A 148 -1.14 3.69 -5.79
N VAL A 149 -2.13 3.38 -4.96
CA VAL A 149 -1.94 2.62 -3.72
C VAL A 149 -1.37 1.23 -4.01
N GLY A 150 -1.93 0.50 -4.98
CA GLY A 150 -1.43 -0.80 -5.41
C GLY A 150 0.03 -0.73 -5.84
N LEU A 151 0.39 0.19 -6.71
CA LEU A 151 1.75 0.32 -7.25
C LEU A 151 2.76 0.81 -6.21
N LEU A 152 2.47 1.90 -5.50
CA LEU A 152 3.44 2.53 -4.61
C LEU A 152 3.44 1.89 -3.20
N ILE A 153 2.28 1.59 -2.64
CA ILE A 153 2.20 1.02 -1.30
C ILE A 153 2.35 -0.50 -1.38
N THR A 154 1.42 -1.21 -2.03
CA THR A 154 1.42 -2.66 -1.97
C THR A 154 2.66 -3.26 -2.65
N ARG A 155 2.94 -2.91 -3.88
CA ARG A 155 4.04 -3.52 -4.65
C ARG A 155 5.41 -2.97 -4.29
N THR A 156 5.54 -1.66 -4.09
CA THR A 156 6.86 -1.07 -3.80
C THR A 156 7.14 -1.07 -2.31
N LEU A 157 6.33 -0.39 -1.50
CA LEU A 157 6.60 -0.27 -0.07
C LEU A 157 6.53 -1.63 0.64
N LEU A 158 5.44 -2.37 0.48
CA LEU A 158 5.26 -3.61 1.22
C LEU A 158 6.15 -4.72 0.67
N HIS A 159 5.99 -5.09 -0.61
CA HIS A 159 6.67 -6.25 -1.17
C HIS A 159 8.17 -6.04 -1.37
N ARG A 160 8.59 -4.91 -1.94
CA ARG A 160 10.01 -4.69 -2.25
C ARG A 160 10.82 -4.14 -1.07
N LEU A 161 10.21 -3.33 -0.18
CA LEU A 161 10.96 -2.70 0.90
C LEU A 161 10.76 -3.39 2.24
N LEU A 162 9.53 -3.55 2.73
CA LEU A 162 9.29 -4.06 4.08
C LEU A 162 9.45 -5.57 4.19
N LEU A 163 9.00 -6.34 3.19
CA LEU A 163 9.11 -7.79 3.21
C LEU A 163 10.48 -8.30 2.75
N GLN A 164 11.27 -7.48 2.05
CA GLN A 164 12.61 -7.81 1.56
C GLN A 164 13.64 -6.75 1.99
N PRO A 165 13.76 -6.42 3.28
CA PRO A 165 14.58 -5.30 3.75
C PRO A 165 16.09 -5.45 3.49
N ARG A 166 16.57 -6.67 3.31
CA ARG A 166 17.97 -6.95 2.93
C ARG A 166 18.24 -6.60 1.48
N GLU A 167 17.39 -7.10 0.58
CA GLU A 167 17.48 -6.85 -0.86
C GLU A 167 17.28 -5.37 -1.17
N ALA A 168 16.37 -4.74 -0.43
CA ALA A 168 16.14 -3.31 -0.49
C ALA A 168 17.27 -2.46 0.12
N MET A 169 18.32 -3.06 0.66
CA MET A 169 19.39 -2.35 1.37
C MET A 169 18.91 -1.44 2.52
N LEU A 170 17.75 -1.75 3.09
CA LEU A 170 17.20 -1.06 4.26
C LEU A 170 17.85 -1.54 5.55
N ALA A 171 18.10 -2.86 5.64
CA ALA A 171 18.73 -3.46 6.80
C ALA A 171 19.63 -4.64 6.38
N PRO A 172 20.94 -4.60 6.64
CA PRO A 172 21.86 -5.66 6.23
C PRO A 172 21.65 -6.95 7.04
N LYS A 173 21.18 -6.82 8.27
CA LYS A 173 20.87 -7.93 9.17
C LYS A 173 19.45 -7.79 9.71
N THR A 174 18.71 -8.88 9.71
CA THR A 174 17.35 -8.96 10.25
C THR A 174 17.26 -10.16 11.19
N THR A 175 16.58 -9.99 12.31
CA THR A 175 16.23 -11.08 13.21
C THR A 175 14.88 -11.68 12.80
N PRO A 176 14.59 -12.97 13.13
CA PRO A 176 13.26 -13.55 12.89
C PRO A 176 12.14 -12.69 13.50
N ARG A 177 12.35 -12.21 14.71
CA ARG A 177 11.43 -11.30 15.42
C ARG A 177 11.22 -9.98 14.68
N GLY A 178 12.30 -9.33 14.27
CA GLY A 178 12.20 -8.08 13.50
C GLY A 178 11.46 -8.29 12.19
N MET A 179 11.65 -9.43 11.52
CA MET A 179 10.89 -9.78 10.32
C MET A 179 9.41 -10.03 10.60
N ALA A 180 9.08 -10.69 11.74
CA ALA A 180 7.68 -10.83 12.15
C ALA A 180 7.02 -9.47 12.39
N ASN A 181 7.71 -8.54 13.05
CA ASN A 181 7.25 -7.17 13.24
C ASN A 181 7.02 -6.44 11.91
N LEU A 182 7.94 -6.57 10.95
CA LEU A 182 7.77 -5.95 9.62
C LEU A 182 6.61 -6.55 8.84
N ARG A 183 6.39 -7.87 8.92
CA ARG A 183 5.25 -8.52 8.27
C ARG A 183 3.92 -8.03 8.86
N MET A 184 3.82 -7.90 10.18
CA MET A 184 2.63 -7.37 10.82
C MET A 184 2.39 -5.91 10.42
N LEU A 185 3.43 -5.10 10.38
CA LEU A 185 3.34 -3.72 9.92
C LEU A 185 2.92 -3.66 8.44
N ALA A 186 3.45 -4.54 7.60
CA ALA A 186 3.06 -4.64 6.19
C ALA A 186 1.58 -5.06 6.06
N ALA A 187 1.11 -6.02 6.85
CA ALA A 187 -0.30 -6.41 6.89
C ALA A 187 -1.20 -5.22 7.30
N MET A 188 -0.79 -4.46 8.31
CA MET A 188 -1.52 -3.25 8.72
C MET A 188 -1.59 -2.20 7.62
N LEU A 189 -0.47 -1.90 6.96
CA LEU A 189 -0.43 -0.95 5.85
C LEU A 189 -1.23 -1.45 4.64
N TYR A 190 -1.30 -2.75 4.40
CA TYR A 190 -2.17 -3.34 3.39
C TYR A 190 -3.64 -3.09 3.71
N VAL A 191 -4.06 -3.31 4.95
CA VAL A 191 -5.42 -3.00 5.42
C VAL A 191 -5.76 -1.53 5.19
N LEU A 192 -4.83 -0.62 5.51
CA LEU A 192 -5.00 0.80 5.22
C LEU A 192 -5.16 1.07 3.72
N GLY A 193 -4.36 0.43 2.88
CA GLY A 193 -4.47 0.52 1.42
C GLY A 193 -5.84 0.08 0.91
N CYS A 194 -6.34 -1.07 1.40
CA CYS A 194 -7.67 -1.57 1.08
C CYS A 194 -8.81 -0.65 1.57
N ALA A 195 -8.57 0.10 2.63
CA ALA A 195 -9.56 1.03 3.19
C ALA A 195 -9.62 2.38 2.44
N VAL A 196 -8.56 2.79 1.73
CA VAL A 196 -8.50 4.08 1.01
C VAL A 196 -9.72 4.33 0.10
N PRO A 197 -10.15 3.40 -0.79
CA PRO A 197 -11.30 3.62 -1.65
C PRO A 197 -12.63 3.62 -0.89
N LEU A 198 -12.65 3.13 0.34
CA LEU A 198 -13.86 2.97 1.16
C LEU A 198 -14.10 4.13 2.14
N VAL A 199 -13.11 5.02 2.31
CA VAL A 199 -13.19 6.11 3.30
C VAL A 199 -14.46 6.96 3.20
N PRO A 200 -14.97 7.34 2.01
CA PRO A 200 -16.19 8.13 1.91
C PRO A 200 -17.47 7.36 2.23
N LEU A 201 -17.43 6.02 2.34
CA LEU A 201 -18.62 5.21 2.63
C LEU A 201 -19.07 5.33 4.10
N ARG A 202 -20.33 5.00 4.35
CA ARG A 202 -20.86 4.92 5.72
C ARG A 202 -20.14 3.85 6.54
N PRO A 203 -20.01 4.01 7.87
CA PRO A 203 -19.24 3.09 8.73
C PRO A 203 -19.67 1.61 8.60
N GLU A 204 -20.96 1.33 8.54
CA GLU A 204 -21.49 -0.04 8.45
C GLU A 204 -21.10 -0.72 7.12
N VAL A 205 -21.09 0.07 6.04
CA VAL A 205 -20.69 -0.40 4.71
C VAL A 205 -19.16 -0.56 4.61
N ARG A 206 -18.40 0.30 5.30
CA ARG A 206 -16.93 0.22 5.33
C ARG A 206 -16.46 -1.11 5.89
N GLY A 207 -16.96 -1.51 7.06
CA GLY A 207 -16.55 -2.75 7.73
C GLY A 207 -16.77 -3.97 6.85
N LYS A 208 -17.96 -4.11 6.25
CA LYS A 208 -18.27 -5.20 5.33
C LYS A 208 -17.37 -5.19 4.09
N LYS A 209 -17.20 -4.04 3.45
CA LYS A 209 -16.37 -3.90 2.25
C LYS A 209 -14.90 -4.16 2.52
N LEU A 210 -14.40 -3.76 3.70
CA LEU A 210 -13.02 -4.04 4.09
C LEU A 210 -12.78 -5.55 4.27
N ALA A 211 -13.69 -6.25 4.98
CA ALA A 211 -13.61 -7.70 5.13
C ALA A 211 -13.66 -8.42 3.77
N ASP A 212 -14.53 -7.97 2.87
CA ASP A 212 -14.61 -8.51 1.51
C ASP A 212 -13.30 -8.25 0.73
N ALA A 213 -12.73 -7.05 0.84
CA ALA A 213 -11.47 -6.70 0.17
C ALA A 213 -10.29 -7.54 0.67
N LEU A 214 -10.21 -7.80 1.97
CA LEU A 214 -9.16 -8.66 2.55
C LEU A 214 -9.24 -10.11 2.07
N LYS A 215 -10.44 -10.62 1.74
CA LYS A 215 -10.66 -11.99 1.24
C LYS A 215 -10.40 -12.15 -0.26
N GLN A 216 -10.44 -11.07 -1.03
CA GLN A 216 -10.46 -11.14 -2.50
C GLN A 216 -9.07 -11.12 -3.16
N ASP A 217 -8.01 -10.84 -2.43
CA ASP A 217 -6.66 -10.72 -3.00
C ASP A 217 -5.69 -11.80 -2.47
N PRO A 218 -5.71 -13.01 -3.07
CA PRO A 218 -4.85 -14.10 -2.62
C PRO A 218 -3.37 -13.85 -2.91
N GLU A 219 -3.00 -13.11 -3.96
CA GLU A 219 -1.61 -12.86 -4.32
C GLU A 219 -0.96 -11.85 -3.37
N ALA A 220 -1.63 -10.72 -3.11
CA ALA A 220 -1.14 -9.72 -2.17
C ALA A 220 -1.08 -10.24 -0.74
N THR A 221 -1.96 -11.19 -0.38
CA THR A 221 -2.05 -11.72 0.99
C THR A 221 -1.11 -12.89 1.25
N THR A 222 -0.59 -13.56 0.22
CA THR A 222 0.22 -14.78 0.41
C THR A 222 1.42 -14.56 1.32
N ALA A 223 2.12 -13.43 1.18
CA ALA A 223 3.34 -13.14 1.95
C ALA A 223 3.08 -12.86 3.44
N PHE A 224 1.86 -12.42 3.80
CA PHE A 224 1.48 -12.05 5.17
C PHE A 224 0.06 -12.49 5.55
N LYS A 225 -0.42 -13.56 4.92
CA LYS A 225 -1.79 -14.09 5.13
C LYS A 225 -2.10 -14.36 6.62
N GLY A 226 -1.18 -14.98 7.34
CA GLY A 226 -1.36 -15.26 8.75
C GLY A 226 -1.49 -13.99 9.60
N GLU A 227 -0.74 -12.94 9.26
CA GLU A 227 -0.81 -11.64 9.90
C GLU A 227 -2.12 -10.90 9.59
N LEU A 228 -2.64 -11.05 8.37
CA LEU A 228 -3.95 -10.48 7.99
C LEU A 228 -5.10 -11.17 8.72
N GLU A 229 -5.09 -12.49 8.78
CA GLU A 229 -6.09 -13.25 9.53
C GLU A 229 -6.12 -12.82 11.01
N ARG A 230 -4.94 -12.60 11.61
CA ARG A 230 -4.82 -12.10 12.98
C ARG A 230 -5.32 -10.68 13.16
N LEU A 231 -5.01 -9.80 12.23
CA LEU A 231 -5.53 -8.43 12.24
C LEU A 231 -7.05 -8.43 12.10
N GLU A 232 -7.61 -9.24 11.20
CA GLU A 232 -9.05 -9.35 10.99
C GLU A 232 -9.76 -9.84 12.25
N GLU A 233 -9.25 -10.90 12.90
CA GLU A 233 -9.91 -11.52 14.05
C GLU A 233 -9.80 -10.71 15.35
N ASN A 234 -8.64 -10.09 15.61
CA ASN A 234 -8.34 -9.54 16.93
C ASN A 234 -7.83 -8.09 16.92
N GLY A 235 -7.17 -7.66 15.84
CA GLY A 235 -6.54 -6.34 15.78
C GLY A 235 -7.46 -5.26 15.21
N LEU A 236 -8.25 -5.57 14.19
CA LEU A 236 -9.14 -4.59 13.58
C LEU A 236 -10.19 -4.02 14.53
N PRO A 237 -10.82 -4.80 15.44
CA PRO A 237 -11.73 -4.24 16.43
C PRO A 237 -11.09 -3.16 17.30
N LEU A 238 -9.83 -3.36 17.70
CA LEU A 238 -9.07 -2.40 18.53
C LEU A 238 -8.56 -1.18 17.73
N LEU A 239 -8.42 -1.32 16.42
CA LEU A 239 -7.86 -0.32 15.54
C LEU A 239 -8.90 0.37 14.65
N GLN A 240 -10.16 -0.06 14.68
CA GLN A 240 -11.19 0.28 13.70
C GLN A 240 -11.33 1.78 13.46
N GLY A 241 -11.45 2.60 14.50
CA GLY A 241 -11.55 4.05 14.34
C GLY A 241 -10.32 4.63 13.65
N TRP A 242 -9.13 4.26 14.13
CA TRP A 242 -7.86 4.73 13.60
C TRP A 242 -7.59 4.26 12.15
N VAL A 243 -8.02 3.04 11.78
CA VAL A 243 -7.87 2.54 10.39
C VAL A 243 -8.49 3.51 9.39
N TRP A 244 -9.68 4.04 9.68
CA TRP A 244 -10.36 4.96 8.78
C TRP A 244 -9.68 6.32 8.70
N GLU A 245 -9.20 6.84 9.83
CA GLU A 245 -8.42 8.07 9.88
C GLU A 245 -7.10 7.94 9.10
N ALA A 246 -6.37 6.86 9.36
CA ALA A 246 -5.10 6.58 8.70
C ALA A 246 -5.28 6.32 7.19
N ALA A 247 -6.33 5.63 6.77
CA ALA A 247 -6.67 5.45 5.37
C ALA A 247 -7.04 6.78 4.69
N ALA A 248 -7.67 7.72 5.41
CA ALA A 248 -7.93 9.06 4.88
C ALA A 248 -6.62 9.83 4.64
N LEU A 249 -5.65 9.77 5.56
CA LEU A 249 -4.32 10.37 5.39
C LEU A 249 -3.58 9.76 4.21
N LEU A 250 -3.58 8.43 4.08
CA LEU A 250 -2.99 7.73 2.95
C LEU A 250 -3.67 8.12 1.62
N GLY A 251 -4.99 8.30 1.65
CA GLY A 251 -5.77 8.77 0.51
C GLY A 251 -5.42 10.21 0.10
N GLN A 252 -5.18 11.10 1.06
CA GLN A 252 -4.73 12.47 0.80
C GLN A 252 -3.31 12.49 0.20
N TRP A 253 -2.39 11.72 0.76
CA TRP A 253 -1.06 11.54 0.20
C TRP A 253 -1.13 11.05 -1.25
N THR A 254 -1.91 10.02 -1.52
CA THR A 254 -2.11 9.47 -2.87
C THR A 254 -2.62 10.54 -3.85
N GLN A 255 -3.57 11.39 -3.42
CA GLN A 255 -4.05 12.51 -4.23
C GLN A 255 -2.98 13.56 -4.49
N THR A 256 -2.11 13.83 -3.51
CA THR A 256 -0.99 14.77 -3.66
C THR A 256 -0.02 14.26 -4.72
N VAL A 257 0.40 13.00 -4.65
CA VAL A 257 1.28 12.37 -5.64
C VAL A 257 0.63 12.36 -7.04
N LEU A 258 -0.65 12.01 -7.16
CA LEU A 258 -1.38 12.05 -8.43
C LEU A 258 -1.48 13.45 -9.01
N ARG A 259 -1.67 14.47 -8.18
CA ARG A 259 -1.69 15.88 -8.63
C ARG A 259 -0.31 16.29 -9.14
N ALA A 260 0.75 15.94 -8.41
CA ALA A 260 2.12 16.19 -8.85
C ALA A 260 2.44 15.49 -10.19
N ALA A 261 1.98 14.23 -10.36
CA ALA A 261 2.14 13.50 -11.61
C ALA A 261 1.44 14.18 -12.81
N ARG A 262 0.23 14.70 -12.60
CA ARG A 262 -0.50 15.47 -13.63
C ARG A 262 0.19 16.79 -13.98
N ASN A 263 0.74 17.49 -13.00
CA ASN A 263 1.44 18.74 -13.20
C ASN A 263 2.74 18.50 -13.98
N ALA A 264 3.56 17.53 -13.57
CA ALA A 264 4.78 17.16 -14.27
C ALA A 264 4.53 16.81 -15.75
N ALA A 265 3.41 16.14 -16.05
CA ALA A 265 3.04 15.84 -17.43
C ALA A 265 2.61 17.07 -18.24
N ARG A 266 2.02 18.08 -17.60
CA ARG A 266 1.65 19.35 -18.25
C ARG A 266 2.88 20.19 -18.55
N ASP A 267 3.83 20.22 -17.62
CA ASP A 267 5.08 20.99 -17.78
C ASP A 267 5.88 20.46 -18.98
N VAL A 268 6.00 19.13 -19.12
CA VAL A 268 6.63 18.49 -20.29
C VAL A 268 5.88 18.82 -21.59
N ALA A 269 4.55 18.85 -21.57
CA ALA A 269 3.76 19.17 -22.76
C ALA A 269 3.82 20.64 -23.17
N GLN A 270 4.24 21.53 -22.28
CA GLN A 270 4.38 22.98 -22.52
C GLN A 270 5.81 23.38 -22.89
N ASP A 271 6.80 22.52 -22.66
CA ASP A 271 8.18 22.76 -23.05
C ASP A 271 8.44 22.19 -24.46
N PRO A 272 8.46 23.03 -25.52
CA PRO A 272 8.66 22.57 -26.89
C PRO A 272 10.09 22.09 -27.16
N LEU A 273 11.00 22.18 -26.20
CA LEU A 273 12.43 21.82 -26.31
C LEU A 273 12.82 20.61 -25.43
N ALA A 274 11.86 19.97 -24.73
CA ALA A 274 12.09 18.80 -23.88
C ALA A 274 12.04 17.47 -24.65
#